data_bd25047287ca9eefc1537f32780db3f4
#
_entry.id   bd25047287ca9eefc1537f32780db3f4
#
_cell.length_a   1.000
_cell.length_b   1.000
_cell.length_c   1.000
_cell.angle_alpha   90.00
_cell.angle_beta   90.00
_cell.angle_gamma   90.00
#
_symmetry.space_group_name_H-M   'P 1'
#
loop_
_entity.id
_entity.type
_entity.pdbx_description
1 polymer ?
#
loop_
_entity_poly.entity_id
_entity_poly.type
_entity_poly.pdbx_seq_one_letter_code
_entity_poly.pdbx_strand_id
1 'polypeptide(L)'
;MYGKIIIHCDLKVLTGMHIGATDAFSAIGAVDSPVVRDPMTQKPIVPGSSLKGKLRTMLARSICRDVKLPKFDDDNEVILRMFGSAEPVRRSRLQFSDCFVINGDEFKEIAITEVKTENAINRATSIANPRQIERVVAGVKFGVRIVYDVMTPDETNEDMEQLAHAMKLLQLDYLGGHGSRGSGRVGFEHFEFACVESDFPIEKLNEIFGKVENYGLLPV
;
A
#
# COMPACT_ATOMS: atom_id res chain seq x y z
N MET A 1 12.92 -26.54 -4.18
CA MET A 1 13.99 -25.66 -4.72
C MET A 1 13.69 -24.27 -4.22
N TYR A 2 14.66 -23.55 -3.65
CA TYR A 2 14.47 -22.21 -3.10
C TYR A 2 14.70 -21.17 -4.21
N GLY A 3 13.64 -20.57 -4.70
CA GLY A 3 13.71 -19.53 -5.72
C GLY A 3 12.99 -18.23 -5.29
N LYS A 4 13.05 -17.21 -6.12
CA LYS A 4 12.40 -15.91 -5.86
C LYS A 4 11.62 -15.44 -7.07
N ILE A 5 10.49 -14.82 -6.81
CA ILE A 5 9.75 -14.01 -7.76
C ILE A 5 9.89 -12.55 -7.32
N ILE A 6 10.33 -11.69 -8.24
CA ILE A 6 10.39 -10.25 -8.03
C ILE A 6 9.25 -9.64 -8.83
N ILE A 7 8.44 -8.84 -8.14
CA ILE A 7 7.27 -8.13 -8.70
C ILE A 7 7.58 -6.65 -8.64
N HIS A 8 7.57 -5.99 -9.79
CA HIS A 8 7.61 -4.54 -9.92
C HIS A 8 6.27 -4.05 -10.46
N CYS A 9 5.76 -2.93 -9.94
CA CYS A 9 4.62 -2.22 -10.51
C CYS A 9 4.61 -0.76 -10.05
N ASP A 10 3.81 0.06 -10.70
CA ASP A 10 3.54 1.43 -10.29
C ASP A 10 2.32 1.47 -9.38
N LEU A 11 2.44 2.15 -8.22
CA LEU A 11 1.32 2.56 -7.39
C LEU A 11 1.01 4.02 -7.70
N LYS A 12 -0.11 4.25 -8.37
CA LYS A 12 -0.58 5.58 -8.77
C LYS A 12 -1.57 6.13 -7.75
N VAL A 13 -1.32 7.34 -7.29
CA VAL A 13 -2.25 8.08 -6.41
C VAL A 13 -3.41 8.62 -7.25
N LEU A 14 -4.64 8.21 -6.94
CA LEU A 14 -5.86 8.65 -7.63
C LEU A 14 -6.54 9.81 -6.90
N THR A 15 -6.49 9.83 -5.56
CA THR A 15 -6.94 10.96 -4.74
C THR A 15 -5.90 11.28 -3.69
N GLY A 16 -5.79 12.53 -3.27
CA GLY A 16 -4.75 12.98 -2.34
C GLY A 16 -4.48 11.99 -1.21
N MET A 17 -3.22 11.53 -1.03
CA MET A 17 -2.86 10.46 -0.10
C MET A 17 -2.04 10.97 1.07
N HIS A 18 -2.45 10.60 2.29
CA HIS A 18 -1.72 10.92 3.52
C HIS A 18 -1.22 9.65 4.21
N ILE A 19 0.09 9.47 4.24
CA ILE A 19 0.78 8.51 5.12
C ILE A 19 1.61 9.35 6.08
N GLY A 20 1.14 9.46 7.34
CA GLY A 20 1.70 10.36 8.33
C GLY A 20 3.10 9.95 8.79
N ALA A 21 3.96 10.96 8.99
CA ALA A 21 5.20 10.81 9.75
C ALA A 21 4.90 10.84 11.26
N THR A 22 5.84 10.34 12.08
CA THR A 22 5.75 10.46 13.54
C THR A 22 6.08 11.90 13.96
N ASP A 23 5.21 12.53 14.74
CA ASP A 23 5.26 13.95 15.16
C ASP A 23 6.42 14.31 16.10
N ALA A 24 7.52 13.60 16.10
CA ALA A 24 8.58 13.77 17.09
C ALA A 24 9.20 15.18 17.15
N PHE A 25 9.11 15.99 16.07
CA PHE A 25 9.68 17.35 16.01
C PHE A 25 8.95 18.22 14.96
N SER A 26 7.74 18.68 15.25
CA SER A 26 7.11 19.72 14.44
C SER A 26 7.67 21.09 14.86
N ALA A 27 8.34 21.78 13.94
CA ALA A 27 8.73 23.19 14.15
C ALA A 27 7.48 24.07 14.29
N ILE A 28 7.57 25.14 15.08
CA ILE A 28 6.47 26.11 15.22
C ILE A 28 6.13 26.67 13.83
N GLY A 29 4.87 26.49 13.39
CA GLY A 29 4.41 26.90 12.06
C GLY A 29 4.51 25.81 10.97
N ALA A 30 4.94 24.59 11.31
CA ALA A 30 4.85 23.45 10.41
C ALA A 30 3.41 22.93 10.30
N VAL A 31 3.15 22.13 9.27
CA VAL A 31 1.86 21.45 9.08
C VAL A 31 1.60 20.49 10.24
N ASP A 32 0.36 20.46 10.77
CA ASP A 32 0.00 19.61 11.92
C ASP A 32 0.25 18.13 11.70
N SER A 33 0.05 17.66 10.45
CA SER A 33 0.20 16.24 10.07
C SER A 33 0.99 16.16 8.76
N PRO A 34 2.33 16.08 8.80
CA PRO A 34 3.16 15.95 7.61
C PRO A 34 3.15 14.51 7.06
N VAL A 35 3.43 14.35 5.76
CA VAL A 35 3.66 13.04 5.15
C VAL A 35 5.06 12.52 5.46
N VAL A 36 5.20 11.18 5.52
CA VAL A 36 6.50 10.53 5.64
C VAL A 36 7.34 10.76 4.38
N ARG A 37 8.63 11.06 4.56
CA ARG A 37 9.56 11.41 3.49
C ARG A 37 10.85 10.60 3.57
N ASP A 38 11.44 10.37 2.43
CA ASP A 38 12.82 9.90 2.35
C ASP A 38 13.77 11.01 2.85
N PRO A 39 14.66 10.72 3.83
CA PRO A 39 15.54 11.71 4.41
C PRO A 39 16.56 12.29 3.42
N MET A 40 16.94 11.55 2.38
CA MET A 40 17.90 12.02 1.40
C MET A 40 17.30 12.92 0.33
N THR A 41 16.18 12.49 -0.26
CA THR A 41 15.54 13.21 -1.37
C THR A 41 14.48 14.20 -0.92
N GLN A 42 14.04 14.13 0.34
CA GLN A 42 12.92 14.90 0.91
C GLN A 42 11.58 14.69 0.15
N LYS A 43 11.52 13.70 -0.76
CA LYS A 43 10.30 13.33 -1.45
C LYS A 43 9.45 12.41 -0.58
N PRO A 44 8.10 12.46 -0.72
CA PRO A 44 7.22 11.50 -0.05
C PRO A 44 7.57 10.06 -0.43
N ILE A 45 7.35 9.14 0.50
CA ILE A 45 7.50 7.70 0.27
C ILE A 45 6.23 6.96 0.73
N VAL A 46 6.02 5.77 0.19
CA VAL A 46 5.12 4.79 0.77
C VAL A 46 5.97 3.74 1.48
N PRO A 47 5.99 3.73 2.82
CA PRO A 47 6.73 2.70 3.55
C PRO A 47 6.25 1.30 3.19
N GLY A 48 7.18 0.37 2.97
CA GLY A 48 6.86 -1.02 2.67
C GLY A 48 6.01 -1.67 3.77
N SER A 49 6.23 -1.26 5.03
CA SER A 49 5.40 -1.70 6.16
C SER A 49 3.94 -1.24 6.06
N SER A 50 3.69 -0.03 5.57
CA SER A 50 2.33 0.50 5.37
C SER A 50 1.59 -0.26 4.27
N LEU A 51 2.25 -0.50 3.13
CA LEU A 51 1.67 -1.27 2.03
C LEU A 51 1.43 -2.72 2.43
N LYS A 52 2.45 -3.38 3.04
CA LYS A 52 2.34 -4.75 3.55
C LYS A 52 1.19 -4.91 4.54
N GLY A 53 1.11 -4.04 5.54
CA GLY A 53 0.07 -4.09 6.58
C GLY A 53 -1.32 -3.87 6.01
N LYS A 54 -1.46 -2.98 5.03
CA LYS A 54 -2.75 -2.73 4.37
C LYS A 54 -3.20 -3.92 3.52
N LEU A 55 -2.32 -4.50 2.69
CA LEU A 55 -2.64 -5.68 1.89
C LEU A 55 -3.00 -6.88 2.76
N ARG A 56 -2.26 -7.12 3.86
CA ARG A 56 -2.61 -8.15 4.85
C ARG A 56 -4.00 -7.93 5.41
N THR A 57 -4.33 -6.69 5.80
CA THR A 57 -5.65 -6.35 6.35
C THR A 57 -6.77 -6.55 5.33
N MET A 58 -6.54 -6.20 4.05
CA MET A 58 -7.52 -6.43 2.97
C MET A 58 -7.80 -7.91 2.79
N LEU A 59 -6.75 -8.73 2.76
CA LEU A 59 -6.89 -10.18 2.64
C LEU A 59 -7.58 -10.79 3.87
N ALA A 60 -7.21 -10.38 5.08
CA ALA A 60 -7.86 -10.84 6.30
C ALA A 60 -9.36 -10.51 6.31
N ARG A 61 -9.75 -9.31 5.89
CA ARG A 61 -11.16 -8.91 5.76
C ARG A 61 -11.92 -9.73 4.72
N SER A 62 -11.27 -10.15 3.64
CA SER A 62 -11.93 -10.94 2.60
C SER A 62 -12.19 -12.40 3.01
N ILE A 63 -11.34 -12.94 3.88
CA ILE A 63 -11.43 -14.33 4.37
C ILE A 63 -12.26 -14.43 5.64
N CYS A 64 -12.14 -13.44 6.55
CA CYS A 64 -12.84 -13.42 7.81
C CYS A 64 -14.33 -13.08 7.59
N ARG A 65 -15.22 -13.91 8.14
CA ARG A 65 -16.69 -13.68 8.10
C ARG A 65 -17.20 -12.84 9.25
N ASP A 66 -16.37 -12.64 10.28
CA ASP A 66 -16.74 -11.88 11.47
C ASP A 66 -16.48 -10.38 11.28
N VAL A 67 -17.26 -9.56 12.00
CA VAL A 67 -17.07 -8.10 12.02
C VAL A 67 -15.73 -7.71 12.64
N LYS A 68 -15.25 -8.50 13.61
CA LYS A 68 -13.98 -8.30 14.30
C LYS A 68 -12.91 -9.21 13.68
N LEU A 69 -11.86 -8.61 13.15
CA LEU A 69 -10.70 -9.37 12.68
C LEU A 69 -9.97 -10.08 13.83
N PRO A 70 -9.42 -11.27 13.59
CA PRO A 70 -8.52 -11.93 14.53
C PRO A 70 -7.27 -11.09 14.80
N LYS A 71 -6.48 -11.50 15.79
CA LYS A 71 -5.12 -10.97 15.96
C LYS A 71 -4.25 -11.45 14.78
N PHE A 72 -3.16 -10.75 14.51
CA PHE A 72 -2.26 -11.09 13.40
C PHE A 72 -1.74 -12.54 13.43
N ASP A 73 -1.49 -13.07 14.62
CA ASP A 73 -0.97 -14.45 14.79
C ASP A 73 -2.09 -15.50 14.69
N ASP A 74 -3.35 -15.10 14.73
CA ASP A 74 -4.56 -15.94 14.57
C ASP A 74 -5.15 -15.85 13.15
N ASP A 75 -4.47 -15.20 12.20
CA ASP A 75 -4.89 -15.09 10.81
C ASP A 75 -4.97 -16.49 10.15
N ASN A 76 -5.66 -16.56 9.00
CA ASN A 76 -5.71 -17.78 8.18
C ASN A 76 -4.30 -18.23 7.74
N GLU A 77 -4.10 -19.53 7.59
CA GLU A 77 -2.81 -20.16 7.23
C GLU A 77 -2.14 -19.51 6.00
N VAL A 78 -2.92 -19.20 4.98
CA VAL A 78 -2.41 -18.52 3.77
C VAL A 78 -1.83 -17.16 4.10
N ILE A 79 -2.50 -16.37 4.97
CA ILE A 79 -2.03 -15.06 5.40
C ILE A 79 -0.75 -15.20 6.24
N LEU A 80 -0.73 -16.17 7.17
CA LEU A 80 0.42 -16.41 8.03
C LEU A 80 1.67 -16.79 7.22
N ARG A 81 1.55 -17.67 6.21
CA ARG A 81 2.70 -18.03 5.37
C ARG A 81 3.15 -16.90 4.45
N MET A 82 2.22 -16.09 3.92
CA MET A 82 2.56 -14.95 3.06
C MET A 82 3.20 -13.80 3.84
N PHE A 83 2.60 -13.40 4.95
CA PHE A 83 2.96 -12.18 5.70
C PHE A 83 3.77 -12.43 6.96
N GLY A 84 3.82 -13.67 7.44
CA GLY A 84 4.52 -14.07 8.67
C GLY A 84 3.67 -13.90 9.93
N SER A 85 4.17 -14.47 11.04
CA SER A 85 3.61 -14.32 12.40
C SER A 85 4.71 -14.27 13.44
N ALA A 86 4.38 -13.74 14.64
CA ALA A 86 5.29 -13.69 15.78
C ALA A 86 5.11 -14.90 16.70
N GLU A 87 3.87 -15.38 16.89
CA GLU A 87 3.53 -16.50 17.78
C GLU A 87 2.53 -17.47 17.08
N PRO A 88 2.97 -18.67 16.61
CA PRO A 88 4.35 -19.12 16.50
C PRO A 88 5.14 -18.32 15.46
N VAL A 89 6.46 -18.24 15.64
CA VAL A 89 7.34 -17.52 14.71
C VAL A 89 7.28 -18.18 13.33
N ARG A 90 6.83 -17.41 12.33
CA ARG A 90 6.81 -17.82 10.92
C ARG A 90 7.45 -16.74 10.06
N ARG A 91 8.39 -17.14 9.21
CA ARG A 91 9.01 -16.24 8.25
C ARG A 91 8.00 -15.83 7.17
N SER A 92 7.92 -14.53 6.91
CA SER A 92 7.15 -14.00 5.78
C SER A 92 7.78 -14.43 4.46
N ARG A 93 6.98 -14.92 3.50
CA ARG A 93 7.41 -15.16 2.12
C ARG A 93 7.46 -13.86 1.31
N LEU A 94 6.64 -12.87 1.66
CA LEU A 94 6.60 -11.57 1.02
C LEU A 94 7.52 -10.57 1.73
N GLN A 95 8.37 -9.89 0.96
CA GLN A 95 9.25 -8.83 1.40
C GLN A 95 8.89 -7.57 0.60
N PHE A 96 8.55 -6.48 1.28
CA PHE A 96 8.16 -5.21 0.69
C PHE A 96 9.28 -4.20 0.88
N SER A 97 9.71 -3.57 -0.20
CA SER A 97 10.60 -2.41 -0.14
C SER A 97 9.80 -1.13 0.10
N ASP A 98 10.45 -0.08 0.62
CA ASP A 98 9.86 1.25 0.59
C ASP A 98 9.70 1.71 -0.88
N CYS A 99 8.59 2.39 -1.16
CA CYS A 99 8.24 2.81 -2.51
C CYS A 99 8.56 4.29 -2.68
N PHE A 100 9.41 4.60 -3.66
CA PHE A 100 9.86 5.96 -3.96
C PHE A 100 9.11 6.54 -5.14
N VAL A 101 9.01 7.88 -5.20
CA VAL A 101 8.42 8.60 -6.33
C VAL A 101 9.23 8.35 -7.59
N ILE A 102 8.57 7.88 -8.67
CA ILE A 102 9.20 7.54 -9.95
C ILE A 102 8.92 8.55 -11.07
N ASN A 103 7.84 9.34 -10.96
CA ASN A 103 7.46 10.34 -11.97
C ASN A 103 7.62 11.79 -11.46
N GLY A 104 8.59 12.04 -10.58
CA GLY A 104 8.81 13.38 -10.02
C GLY A 104 9.09 14.47 -11.07
N ASP A 105 9.60 14.09 -12.23
CA ASP A 105 9.88 15.01 -13.34
C ASP A 105 8.62 15.61 -13.98
N GLU A 106 7.48 14.93 -13.87
CA GLU A 106 6.17 15.44 -14.34
C GLU A 106 5.65 16.59 -13.46
N PHE A 107 6.22 16.75 -12.26
CA PHE A 107 5.79 17.73 -11.25
C PHE A 107 6.82 18.86 -11.02
N LYS A 108 7.68 19.16 -12.02
CA LYS A 108 8.74 20.19 -11.87
C LYS A 108 8.20 21.58 -11.55
N GLU A 109 7.00 21.91 -12.04
CA GLU A 109 6.36 23.20 -11.85
C GLU A 109 5.26 23.18 -10.77
N ILE A 110 4.93 22.00 -10.22
CA ILE A 110 3.85 21.80 -9.26
C ILE A 110 4.40 21.04 -8.06
N ALA A 111 4.02 21.45 -6.85
CA ALA A 111 4.38 20.71 -5.66
C ALA A 111 3.73 19.31 -5.67
N ILE A 112 4.52 18.29 -5.36
CA ILE A 112 4.03 16.89 -5.26
C ILE A 112 3.22 16.63 -3.98
N THR A 113 3.16 17.61 -3.08
CA THR A 113 2.31 17.58 -1.89
C THR A 113 1.48 18.87 -1.81
N GLU A 114 0.32 18.75 -1.19
CA GLU A 114 -0.59 19.86 -0.88
C GLU A 114 -0.96 19.86 0.60
N VAL A 115 -1.36 21.00 1.13
CA VAL A 115 -1.90 21.11 2.48
C VAL A 115 -3.42 21.28 2.39
N LYS A 116 -4.15 20.31 2.94
CA LYS A 116 -5.61 20.37 3.07
C LYS A 116 -5.98 20.74 4.49
N THR A 117 -6.78 21.81 4.66
CA THR A 117 -7.37 22.15 5.95
C THR A 117 -8.69 21.43 6.14
N GLU A 118 -8.81 20.63 7.20
CA GLU A 118 -10.06 19.97 7.62
C GLU A 118 -10.55 20.58 8.93
N ASN A 119 -11.83 20.91 9.01
CA ASN A 119 -12.46 21.45 10.22
C ASN A 119 -13.25 20.36 10.95
N ALA A 120 -12.95 20.17 12.25
CA ALA A 120 -13.80 19.42 13.16
C ALA A 120 -14.66 20.41 13.97
N ILE A 121 -15.97 20.35 13.78
CA ILE A 121 -16.91 21.22 14.54
C ILE A 121 -17.37 20.46 15.79
N ASN A 122 -17.16 21.06 16.96
CA ASN A 122 -17.72 20.53 18.20
C ASN A 122 -19.24 20.77 18.20
N ARG A 123 -20.02 19.69 18.24
CA ARG A 123 -21.48 19.75 18.14
C ARG A 123 -22.16 20.50 19.29
N ALA A 124 -21.55 20.49 20.49
CA ALA A 124 -22.12 21.15 21.67
C ALA A 124 -21.82 22.65 21.71
N THR A 125 -20.61 23.07 21.25
CA THR A 125 -20.15 24.46 21.36
C THR A 125 -20.13 25.20 20.03
N SER A 126 -20.35 24.49 18.91
CA SER A 126 -20.22 25.01 17.53
C SER A 126 -18.85 25.61 17.20
N ILE A 127 -17.84 25.34 18.02
CA ILE A 127 -16.47 25.80 17.80
C ILE A 127 -15.82 24.89 16.73
N ALA A 128 -15.25 25.54 15.71
CA ALA A 128 -14.45 24.87 14.69
C ALA A 128 -12.99 24.68 15.18
N ASN A 129 -12.44 23.49 15.00
CA ASN A 129 -11.03 23.18 15.24
C ASN A 129 -10.37 22.80 13.93
N PRO A 130 -9.73 23.73 13.20
CA PRO A 130 -9.05 23.46 11.95
C PRO A 130 -7.78 22.65 12.20
N ARG A 131 -7.50 21.70 11.27
CA ARG A 131 -6.27 20.91 11.24
C ARG A 131 -5.70 20.91 9.83
N GLN A 132 -4.41 21.08 9.72
CA GLN A 132 -3.69 21.04 8.44
C GLN A 132 -3.12 19.66 8.21
N ILE A 133 -3.51 19.04 7.11
CA ILE A 133 -3.08 17.70 6.71
C ILE A 133 -2.34 17.81 5.40
N GLU A 134 -1.06 17.42 5.40
CA GLU A 134 -0.30 17.31 4.16
C GLU A 134 -0.70 16.02 3.44
N ARG A 135 -0.84 16.08 2.10
CA ARG A 135 -1.17 14.93 1.25
C ARG A 135 -0.29 14.93 0.00
N VAL A 136 0.06 13.76 -0.48
CA VAL A 136 0.61 13.57 -1.82
C VAL A 136 -0.49 13.84 -2.83
N VAL A 137 -0.24 14.63 -3.86
CA VAL A 137 -1.26 14.98 -4.87
C VAL A 137 -1.60 13.80 -5.79
N ALA A 138 -2.79 13.82 -6.39
CA ALA A 138 -3.20 12.85 -7.39
C ALA A 138 -2.26 12.90 -8.62
N GLY A 139 -2.02 11.73 -9.24
CA GLY A 139 -1.11 11.57 -10.37
C GLY A 139 0.31 11.17 -10.00
N VAL A 140 0.75 11.37 -8.75
CA VAL A 140 2.07 10.88 -8.31
C VAL A 140 2.10 9.35 -8.35
N LYS A 141 3.21 8.79 -8.85
CA LYS A 141 3.45 7.37 -8.95
C LYS A 141 4.62 6.96 -8.05
N PHE A 142 4.46 5.83 -7.37
CA PHE A 142 5.47 5.22 -6.53
C PHE A 142 5.87 3.86 -7.12
N GLY A 143 7.17 3.62 -7.27
CA GLY A 143 7.69 2.32 -7.70
C GLY A 143 7.57 1.29 -6.58
N VAL A 144 6.75 0.27 -6.79
CA VAL A 144 6.56 -0.85 -5.85
C VAL A 144 7.51 -1.97 -6.21
N ARG A 145 8.19 -2.52 -5.22
CA ARG A 145 9.01 -3.73 -5.35
C ARG A 145 8.66 -4.71 -4.24
N ILE A 146 8.18 -5.89 -4.67
CA ILE A 146 7.86 -7.00 -3.77
C ILE A 146 8.71 -8.20 -4.18
N VAL A 147 9.34 -8.87 -3.21
CA VAL A 147 10.06 -10.13 -3.42
C VAL A 147 9.31 -11.23 -2.71
N TYR A 148 9.03 -12.32 -3.41
CA TYR A 148 8.38 -13.50 -2.86
C TYR A 148 9.35 -14.68 -2.88
N ASP A 149 9.44 -15.41 -1.75
CA ASP A 149 10.23 -16.63 -1.60
C ASP A 149 9.40 -17.84 -2.09
N VAL A 150 9.82 -18.43 -3.22
CA VAL A 150 9.18 -19.65 -3.79
C VAL A 150 9.58 -20.86 -2.99
N MET A 151 8.60 -21.61 -2.47
CA MET A 151 8.82 -22.86 -1.72
C MET A 151 8.29 -24.07 -2.50
N THR A 152 7.03 -24.04 -2.91
CA THR A 152 6.38 -25.07 -3.72
C THR A 152 5.55 -24.43 -4.83
N PRO A 153 5.42 -25.06 -6.03
CA PRO A 153 4.66 -24.46 -7.14
C PRO A 153 3.18 -24.21 -6.81
N ASP A 154 2.53 -25.16 -6.14
CA ASP A 154 1.09 -25.07 -5.84
C ASP A 154 0.79 -23.93 -4.87
N GLU A 155 1.53 -23.83 -3.77
CA GLU A 155 1.41 -22.73 -2.82
C GLU A 155 1.78 -21.38 -3.46
N THR A 156 2.77 -21.37 -4.35
CA THR A 156 3.16 -20.14 -5.06
C THR A 156 2.02 -19.60 -5.91
N ASN A 157 1.30 -20.49 -6.62
CA ASN A 157 0.15 -20.07 -7.40
C ASN A 157 -0.95 -19.46 -6.54
N GLU A 158 -1.31 -20.15 -5.46
CA GLU A 158 -2.32 -19.66 -4.51
C GLU A 158 -1.90 -18.31 -3.90
N ASP A 159 -0.65 -18.18 -3.45
CA ASP A 159 -0.13 -16.96 -2.85
C ASP A 159 -0.15 -15.78 -3.83
N MET A 160 0.18 -16.00 -5.11
CA MET A 160 0.11 -14.95 -6.14
C MET A 160 -1.34 -14.53 -6.43
N GLU A 161 -2.28 -15.47 -6.50
CA GLU A 161 -3.70 -15.15 -6.66
C GLU A 161 -4.25 -14.36 -5.47
N GLN A 162 -3.85 -14.73 -4.24
CA GLN A 162 -4.27 -14.01 -3.03
C GLN A 162 -3.63 -12.62 -2.92
N LEU A 163 -2.36 -12.46 -3.33
CA LEU A 163 -1.74 -11.14 -3.40
C LEU A 163 -2.45 -10.23 -4.40
N ALA A 164 -2.72 -10.74 -5.61
CA ALA A 164 -3.47 -10.01 -6.62
C ALA A 164 -4.89 -9.65 -6.14
N HIS A 165 -5.56 -10.56 -5.42
CA HIS A 165 -6.87 -10.28 -4.81
C HIS A 165 -6.78 -9.16 -3.77
N ALA A 166 -5.79 -9.18 -2.87
CA ALA A 166 -5.58 -8.12 -1.90
C ALA A 166 -5.32 -6.76 -2.56
N MET A 167 -4.55 -6.73 -3.66
CA MET A 167 -4.29 -5.52 -4.44
C MET A 167 -5.58 -4.97 -5.10
N LYS A 168 -6.44 -5.83 -5.66
CA LYS A 168 -7.77 -5.42 -6.16
C LYS A 168 -8.62 -4.79 -5.06
N LEU A 169 -8.66 -5.42 -3.89
CA LEU A 169 -9.42 -4.90 -2.76
C LEU A 169 -8.89 -3.54 -2.29
N LEU A 170 -7.57 -3.35 -2.31
CA LEU A 170 -6.97 -2.07 -1.97
C LEU A 170 -7.37 -0.96 -2.94
N GLN A 171 -7.51 -1.24 -4.23
CA GLN A 171 -7.98 -0.26 -5.22
C GLN A 171 -9.42 0.21 -4.96
N LEU A 172 -10.25 -0.62 -4.30
CA LEU A 172 -11.62 -0.29 -3.88
C LEU A 172 -11.67 0.36 -2.48
N ASP A 173 -10.57 0.33 -1.74
CA ASP A 173 -10.45 0.93 -0.41
C ASP A 173 -9.50 2.15 -0.49
N TYR A 174 -8.64 2.34 0.49
CA TYR A 174 -7.68 3.45 0.54
C TYR A 174 -6.37 3.02 1.19
N LEU A 175 -5.30 3.73 0.90
CA LEU A 175 -4.00 3.61 1.56
C LEU A 175 -3.72 4.86 2.40
N GLY A 176 -3.20 4.66 3.63
CA GLY A 176 -2.93 5.75 4.56
C GLY A 176 -4.15 6.20 5.37
N GLY A 177 -4.12 7.45 5.84
CA GLY A 177 -5.15 8.04 6.68
C GLY A 177 -6.27 8.75 5.90
N HIS A 178 -7.35 9.11 6.61
CA HIS A 178 -8.45 9.94 6.11
C HIS A 178 -9.24 9.33 4.93
N GLY A 179 -9.21 8.01 4.73
CA GLY A 179 -9.83 7.33 3.59
C GLY A 179 -11.34 7.53 3.49
N SER A 180 -12.07 7.48 4.61
CA SER A 180 -13.51 7.73 4.66
C SER A 180 -13.90 9.18 4.28
N ARG A 181 -12.92 10.08 4.16
CA ARG A 181 -13.07 11.48 3.74
C ARG A 181 -12.46 11.76 2.37
N GLY A 182 -12.34 10.71 1.53
CA GLY A 182 -11.94 10.81 0.14
C GLY A 182 -10.43 10.86 -0.11
N SER A 183 -9.59 10.53 0.87
CA SER A 183 -8.15 10.46 0.70
C SER A 183 -7.67 9.02 0.43
N GLY A 184 -6.54 8.87 -0.29
CA GLY A 184 -5.79 7.63 -0.33
C GLY A 184 -6.28 6.59 -1.33
N ARG A 185 -7.12 6.92 -2.31
CA ARG A 185 -7.42 5.98 -3.40
C ARG A 185 -6.18 5.82 -4.28
N VAL A 186 -5.87 4.58 -4.60
CA VAL A 186 -4.70 4.20 -5.41
C VAL A 186 -5.07 3.19 -6.47
N GLY A 187 -4.26 3.11 -7.53
CA GLY A 187 -4.33 2.07 -8.56
C GLY A 187 -2.96 1.44 -8.75
N PHE A 188 -2.94 0.21 -9.26
CA PHE A 188 -1.71 -0.48 -9.64
C PHE A 188 -1.67 -0.63 -11.16
N GLU A 189 -0.53 -0.28 -11.76
CA GLU A 189 -0.31 -0.34 -13.21
C GLU A 189 1.12 -0.79 -13.53
N HIS A 190 1.39 -1.21 -14.78
CA HIS A 190 2.71 -1.58 -15.30
C HIS A 190 3.41 -2.69 -14.49
N PHE A 191 2.78 -3.87 -14.44
CA PHE A 191 3.38 -5.02 -13.77
C PHE A 191 4.52 -5.63 -14.60
N GLU A 192 5.67 -5.83 -13.95
CA GLU A 192 6.84 -6.51 -14.47
C GLU A 192 7.30 -7.59 -13.48
N PHE A 193 7.74 -8.74 -14.01
CA PHE A 193 8.14 -9.90 -13.21
C PHE A 193 9.52 -10.39 -13.61
N ALA A 194 10.29 -10.82 -12.59
CA ALA A 194 11.53 -11.55 -12.79
C ALA A 194 11.57 -12.77 -11.85
N CYS A 195 11.95 -13.93 -12.38
CA CYS A 195 12.16 -15.15 -11.63
C CYS A 195 13.66 -15.42 -11.48
N VAL A 196 14.10 -15.72 -10.26
CA VAL A 196 15.48 -16.05 -9.93
C VAL A 196 15.47 -17.42 -9.27
N GLU A 197 16.21 -18.37 -9.85
CA GLU A 197 16.26 -19.79 -9.38
C GLU A 197 14.87 -20.41 -9.19
N SER A 198 13.92 -20.03 -10.05
CA SER A 198 12.54 -20.49 -10.05
C SER A 198 12.03 -20.67 -11.46
N ASP A 199 11.40 -21.83 -11.71
CA ASP A 199 10.77 -22.18 -13.00
C ASP A 199 9.28 -21.78 -13.03
N PHE A 200 8.83 -20.89 -12.13
CA PHE A 200 7.44 -20.44 -12.11
C PHE A 200 7.13 -19.65 -13.38
N PRO A 201 6.06 -19.98 -14.14
CA PRO A 201 5.80 -19.35 -15.44
C PRO A 201 5.46 -17.86 -15.31
N ILE A 202 6.21 -16.99 -16.01
CA ILE A 202 5.96 -15.52 -16.04
C ILE A 202 4.61 -15.22 -16.70
N GLU A 203 4.22 -16.01 -17.70
CA GLU A 203 2.91 -15.86 -18.39
C GLU A 203 1.75 -15.98 -17.41
N LYS A 204 1.87 -16.88 -16.42
CA LYS A 204 0.86 -17.05 -15.37
C LYS A 204 0.80 -15.86 -14.43
N LEU A 205 1.94 -15.26 -14.09
CA LEU A 205 1.99 -14.00 -13.32
C LEU A 205 1.31 -12.87 -14.11
N ASN A 206 1.61 -12.74 -15.39
CA ASN A 206 0.96 -11.73 -16.25
C ASN A 206 -0.56 -11.93 -16.30
N GLU A 207 -1.06 -13.17 -16.36
CA GLU A 207 -2.51 -13.45 -16.32
C GLU A 207 -3.13 -13.06 -14.98
N ILE A 208 -2.51 -13.43 -13.87
CA ILE A 208 -3.00 -13.17 -12.51
C ILE A 208 -3.05 -11.65 -12.25
N PHE A 209 -1.94 -10.94 -12.49
CA PHE A 209 -1.81 -9.51 -12.16
C PHE A 209 -2.40 -8.61 -13.23
N GLY A 210 -2.53 -9.06 -14.48
CA GLY A 210 -3.30 -8.35 -15.50
C GLY A 210 -4.77 -8.13 -15.10
N LYS A 211 -5.32 -9.02 -14.26
CA LYS A 211 -6.65 -8.83 -13.64
C LYS A 211 -6.68 -7.73 -12.57
N VAL A 212 -5.53 -7.32 -12.03
CA VAL A 212 -5.40 -6.17 -11.11
C VAL A 212 -5.37 -4.88 -11.91
N GLU A 213 -4.50 -4.80 -12.92
CA GLU A 213 -4.31 -3.64 -13.77
C GLU A 213 -5.58 -3.27 -14.54
N ASN A 214 -6.27 -4.28 -15.09
CA ASN A 214 -7.52 -4.12 -15.83
C ASN A 214 -8.77 -4.16 -14.92
N TYR A 215 -8.62 -4.08 -13.62
CA TYR A 215 -9.74 -4.05 -12.70
C TYR A 215 -10.47 -2.72 -12.83
N GLY A 216 -11.57 -2.74 -13.63
CA GLY A 216 -12.33 -1.56 -14.02
C GLY A 216 -12.83 -0.75 -12.84
N LEU A 217 -12.01 0.18 -12.40
CA LEU A 217 -12.38 1.18 -11.41
C LEU A 217 -13.31 2.18 -12.09
N LEU A 218 -14.42 2.52 -11.44
CA LEU A 218 -15.22 3.65 -11.84
C LEU A 218 -14.31 4.89 -11.88
N PRO A 219 -14.37 5.70 -12.94
CA PRO A 219 -13.61 6.95 -13.00
C PRO A 219 -13.95 7.82 -11.79
N VAL A 220 -12.92 8.47 -11.26
CA VAL A 220 -13.03 9.39 -10.10
C VAL A 220 -13.57 10.71 -10.58
#